data_6a4cfc4e3f0043834089ea0dc7ec18bd
#
_entry.id   6a4cfc4e3f0043834089ea0dc7ec18bd
#
_cell.length_a   1.000
_cell.length_b   1.000
_cell.length_c   1.000
_cell.angle_alpha   90.00
_cell.angle_beta   90.00
_cell.angle_gamma   90.00
#
_symmetry.space_group_name_H-M   'P 1'
#
loop_
_entity.id
_entity.type
_entity.pdbx_description
1 polymer ?
#
loop_
_entity_poly.entity_id
_entity_poly.type
_entity_poly.pdbx_seq_one_letter_code
_entity_poly.pdbx_strand_id
1 'polypeptide(L)'
;MKVIRILTLLTLSFTINFNVFACKSCGCSASNKSHTHTEKSITKDVVLSNSSVKWLAKKVTGSHEGVVNISDAHLHFEDDMLTGGNIKINMNSINCTDLVGEPKEQLEGHLLSDDFFGTKYYPTAELEIVKAEKISDDTYKIEGIIEIKGVKRDIAFNANIKNGIAKADLVIDRSKFNIKYGSGTFFENLGDKMIYDEFNLSVVIAYEN
;
A
#
# COMPACT_ATOMS: atom_id res chain seq x y z
N MET A 1 -42.08 4.16 -49.50
CA MET A 1 -43.15 4.63 -48.59
C MET A 1 -42.60 4.53 -47.17
N LYS A 2 -42.33 5.69 -46.56
CA LYS A 2 -41.79 5.83 -45.18
C LYS A 2 -42.97 5.91 -44.22
N VAL A 3 -42.99 5.08 -43.20
CA VAL A 3 -43.96 5.19 -42.11
C VAL A 3 -43.15 5.58 -40.85
N ILE A 4 -43.33 6.84 -40.44
CA ILE A 4 -42.81 7.42 -39.21
C ILE A 4 -43.79 7.07 -38.11
N ARG A 5 -43.34 6.33 -37.07
CA ARG A 5 -44.10 6.17 -35.83
C ARG A 5 -43.59 7.16 -34.80
N ILE A 6 -44.46 8.12 -34.46
CA ILE A 6 -44.24 9.09 -33.37
C ILE A 6 -44.60 8.38 -32.07
N LEU A 7 -43.63 8.28 -31.14
CA LEU A 7 -43.86 7.76 -29.80
C LEU A 7 -44.01 8.95 -28.84
N THR A 8 -45.23 9.20 -28.40
CA THR A 8 -45.58 10.23 -27.41
C THR A 8 -45.18 9.77 -26.02
N LEU A 9 -44.27 10.54 -25.38
CA LEU A 9 -43.85 10.34 -24.02
C LEU A 9 -44.89 10.98 -23.07
N LEU A 10 -45.57 10.13 -22.29
CA LEU A 10 -46.51 10.55 -21.27
C LEU A 10 -45.74 10.73 -19.94
N THR A 11 -45.50 11.98 -19.53
CA THR A 11 -44.88 12.32 -18.22
C THR A 11 -45.97 12.34 -17.15
N LEU A 12 -45.93 11.34 -16.27
CA LEU A 12 -46.80 11.28 -15.09
C LEU A 12 -46.13 12.02 -13.95
N SER A 13 -46.59 13.27 -13.69
CA SER A 13 -46.16 14.06 -12.52
C SER A 13 -46.89 13.57 -11.26
N PHE A 14 -46.17 12.91 -10.39
CA PHE A 14 -46.67 12.49 -9.08
C PHE A 14 -46.36 13.60 -8.05
N THR A 15 -47.34 14.42 -7.70
CA THR A 15 -47.28 15.43 -6.64
C THR A 15 -47.64 14.78 -5.31
N ILE A 16 -46.64 14.57 -4.43
CA ILE A 16 -46.85 14.12 -3.06
C ILE A 16 -47.14 15.35 -2.19
N ASN A 17 -48.42 15.50 -1.76
CA ASN A 17 -48.80 16.48 -0.76
C ASN A 17 -48.49 15.97 0.64
N PHE A 18 -47.50 16.55 1.30
CA PHE A 18 -47.29 16.35 2.74
C PHE A 18 -48.20 17.29 3.54
N ASN A 19 -49.18 16.74 4.20
CA ASN A 19 -49.96 17.47 5.22
C ASN A 19 -49.11 17.55 6.50
N VAL A 20 -48.61 18.73 6.81
CA VAL A 20 -47.94 19.02 8.10
C VAL A 20 -49.04 19.32 9.12
N PHE A 21 -49.27 18.40 10.04
CA PHE A 21 -50.07 18.66 11.24
C PHE A 21 -49.20 19.49 12.23
N ALA A 22 -49.51 20.78 12.32
CA ALA A 22 -48.91 21.62 13.35
C ALA A 22 -49.59 21.34 14.70
N CYS A 23 -48.90 20.68 15.59
CA CYS A 23 -49.33 20.57 17.00
C CYS A 23 -48.96 21.89 17.72
N LYS A 24 -49.95 22.71 17.98
CA LYS A 24 -49.84 23.89 18.86
C LYS A 24 -49.99 23.42 20.30
N SER A 25 -48.93 23.39 21.06
CA SER A 25 -48.86 23.41 22.53
C SER A 25 -47.89 22.39 23.07
N CYS A 26 -46.61 22.71 23.05
CA CYS A 26 -45.61 22.33 24.06
C CYS A 26 -44.34 23.13 23.78
N GLY A 27 -44.01 24.03 24.67
CA GLY A 27 -42.76 24.83 24.59
C GLY A 27 -41.55 23.98 24.94
N CYS A 28 -41.10 23.15 24.01
CA CYS A 28 -39.79 22.51 24.09
C CYS A 28 -38.89 23.21 23.07
N SER A 29 -38.04 24.10 23.52
CA SER A 29 -36.90 24.58 22.76
C SER A 29 -35.93 23.42 22.58
N ALA A 30 -36.15 22.61 21.53
CA ALA A 30 -35.16 21.68 21.08
C ALA A 30 -34.00 22.48 20.44
N SER A 31 -33.00 22.77 21.23
CA SER A 31 -31.69 23.18 20.72
C SER A 31 -31.11 22.00 19.95
N ASN A 32 -31.38 21.94 18.64
CA ASN A 32 -30.65 21.08 17.72
C ASN A 32 -29.22 21.62 17.63
N LYS A 33 -28.36 21.27 18.57
CA LYS A 33 -26.92 21.28 18.36
C LYS A 33 -26.64 20.15 17.40
N SER A 34 -26.64 20.44 16.10
CA SER A 34 -25.94 19.63 15.13
C SER A 34 -24.46 19.68 15.51
N HIS A 35 -23.97 18.65 16.21
CA HIS A 35 -22.54 18.41 16.31
C HIS A 35 -22.07 18.01 14.90
N THR A 36 -21.70 19.01 14.10
CA THR A 36 -20.85 18.79 12.96
C THR A 36 -19.49 18.38 13.54
N HIS A 37 -19.25 17.05 13.64
CA HIS A 37 -17.89 16.55 13.76
C HIS A 37 -17.20 16.92 12.45
N THR A 38 -16.40 17.96 12.48
CA THR A 38 -15.45 18.25 11.42
C THR A 38 -14.36 17.23 11.59
N GLU A 39 -14.40 16.15 10.81
CA GLU A 39 -13.32 15.16 10.74
C GLU A 39 -12.04 15.90 10.38
N LYS A 40 -11.03 15.80 11.24
CA LYS A 40 -9.75 16.45 11.05
C LYS A 40 -8.84 15.52 10.27
N SER A 41 -8.83 15.67 8.95
CA SER A 41 -7.88 14.98 8.07
C SER A 41 -6.51 15.67 8.14
N ILE A 42 -5.46 14.89 8.38
CA ILE A 42 -4.07 15.37 8.50
C ILE A 42 -3.17 14.45 7.68
N THR A 43 -2.26 15.02 6.90
CA THR A 43 -1.14 14.30 6.31
C THR A 43 0.06 14.46 7.23
N LYS A 44 0.70 13.36 7.61
CA LYS A 44 1.92 13.33 8.42
C LYS A 44 3.10 12.93 7.55
N ASP A 45 4.16 13.70 7.63
CA ASP A 45 5.41 13.41 6.95
C ASP A 45 6.19 12.31 7.68
N VAL A 46 6.85 11.47 6.90
CA VAL A 46 7.67 10.38 7.42
C VAL A 46 9.09 10.88 7.69
N VAL A 47 9.60 10.53 8.87
CA VAL A 47 10.98 10.83 9.27
C VAL A 47 11.90 9.77 8.67
N LEU A 48 12.42 10.03 7.47
CA LEU A 48 13.19 9.05 6.68
C LEU A 48 14.42 8.52 7.43
N SER A 49 15.11 9.36 8.20
CA SER A 49 16.30 8.97 8.99
C SER A 49 16.01 7.91 10.06
N ASN A 50 14.77 7.83 10.54
CA ASN A 50 14.32 6.90 11.57
C ASN A 50 13.48 5.76 10.99
N SER A 51 13.36 5.71 9.67
CA SER A 51 12.60 4.71 8.93
C SER A 51 13.54 3.75 8.21
N SER A 52 13.13 2.49 8.06
CA SER A 52 13.95 1.47 7.42
C SER A 52 13.11 0.39 6.75
N VAL A 53 13.64 -0.15 5.64
CA VAL A 53 13.12 -1.35 4.99
C VAL A 53 14.25 -2.35 4.89
N LYS A 54 14.11 -3.49 5.57
CA LYS A 54 15.03 -4.63 5.50
C LYS A 54 14.42 -5.70 4.62
N TRP A 55 15.26 -6.35 3.82
CA TRP A 55 14.85 -7.49 2.99
C TRP A 55 15.63 -8.75 3.33
N LEU A 56 14.97 -9.89 3.21
CA LEU A 56 15.56 -11.24 3.35
C LEU A 56 15.06 -12.09 2.18
N ALA A 57 15.98 -12.56 1.36
CA ALA A 57 15.73 -13.48 0.25
C ALA A 57 16.45 -14.80 0.47
N LYS A 58 15.82 -15.91 0.05
CA LYS A 58 16.33 -17.28 0.26
C LYS A 58 16.52 -17.99 -1.07
N LYS A 59 17.51 -18.86 -1.11
CA LYS A 59 17.78 -19.83 -2.17
C LYS A 59 18.01 -21.21 -1.54
N VAL A 60 18.04 -22.25 -2.35
CA VAL A 60 18.27 -23.62 -1.85
C VAL A 60 19.54 -23.74 -0.99
N THR A 61 20.59 -23.02 -1.36
CA THR A 61 21.92 -23.09 -0.72
C THR A 61 22.17 -22.04 0.35
N GLY A 62 21.18 -21.21 0.72
CA GLY A 62 21.35 -20.19 1.74
C GLY A 62 20.40 -19.00 1.61
N SER A 63 20.76 -17.88 2.21
CA SER A 63 19.97 -16.66 2.17
C SER A 63 20.90 -15.45 2.09
N HIS A 64 20.36 -14.33 1.62
CA HIS A 64 20.98 -13.02 1.67
C HIS A 64 20.00 -12.01 2.26
N GLU A 65 20.54 -11.02 2.95
CA GLU A 65 19.76 -9.95 3.57
C GLU A 65 20.40 -8.58 3.34
N GLY A 66 19.58 -7.56 3.50
CA GLY A 66 20.05 -6.20 3.33
C GLY A 66 19.00 -5.16 3.62
N VAL A 67 19.27 -3.96 3.15
CA VAL A 67 18.40 -2.80 3.33
C VAL A 67 18.15 -2.12 1.99
N VAL A 68 17.05 -1.35 1.94
CA VAL A 68 16.74 -0.44 0.84
C VAL A 68 16.14 0.83 1.42
N ASN A 69 16.46 1.98 0.82
CA ASN A 69 16.06 3.28 1.35
C ASN A 69 14.68 3.70 0.86
N ILE A 70 13.91 4.29 1.77
CA ILE A 70 12.70 5.04 1.43
C ILE A 70 13.14 6.38 0.84
N SER A 71 12.58 6.73 -0.33
CA SER A 71 12.87 8.03 -0.98
C SER A 71 11.85 9.09 -0.63
N ASP A 72 10.60 8.68 -0.38
CA ASP A 72 9.48 9.57 -0.07
C ASP A 72 8.38 8.78 0.63
N ALA A 73 7.69 9.37 1.60
CA ALA A 73 6.54 8.73 2.22
C ALA A 73 5.65 9.74 2.96
N HIS A 74 4.34 9.56 2.81
CA HIS A 74 3.30 10.33 3.48
C HIS A 74 2.21 9.41 4.01
N LEU A 75 1.72 9.67 5.21
CA LEU A 75 0.64 8.94 5.85
C LEU A 75 -0.54 9.87 6.10
N HIS A 76 -1.76 9.41 5.79
CA HIS A 76 -3.00 10.16 5.97
C HIS A 76 -3.74 9.64 7.20
N PHE A 77 -4.13 10.56 8.07
CA PHE A 77 -4.85 10.27 9.31
C PHE A 77 -6.16 11.06 9.35
N GLU A 78 -7.21 10.45 9.88
CA GLU A 78 -8.47 11.09 10.26
C GLU A 78 -8.76 10.75 11.72
N ASP A 79 -8.92 11.77 12.55
CA ASP A 79 -9.12 11.61 14.01
C ASP A 79 -8.10 10.66 14.66
N ASP A 80 -6.81 10.85 14.33
CA ASP A 80 -5.66 10.03 14.76
C ASP A 80 -5.67 8.56 14.30
N MET A 81 -6.58 8.17 13.42
CA MET A 81 -6.59 6.85 12.78
C MET A 81 -5.96 6.94 11.39
N LEU A 82 -5.06 6.00 11.08
CA LEU A 82 -4.51 5.87 9.74
C LEU A 82 -5.65 5.51 8.76
N THR A 83 -5.75 6.26 7.65
CA THR A 83 -6.75 6.02 6.60
C THR A 83 -6.13 5.71 5.26
N GLY A 84 -4.89 6.17 5.00
CA GLY A 84 -4.22 5.97 3.72
C GLY A 84 -2.76 6.40 3.77
N GLY A 85 -2.12 6.45 2.62
CA GLY A 85 -0.74 6.94 2.48
C GLY A 85 -0.04 6.41 1.25
N ASN A 86 1.18 6.90 1.05
CA ASN A 86 2.05 6.48 -0.04
C ASN A 86 3.49 6.35 0.47
N ILE A 87 4.18 5.30 0.04
CA ILE A 87 5.59 5.03 0.39
C ILE A 87 6.33 4.69 -0.89
N LYS A 88 7.41 5.42 -1.17
CA LYS A 88 8.30 5.21 -2.32
C LYS A 88 9.67 4.72 -1.88
N ILE A 89 10.14 3.69 -2.54
CA ILE A 89 11.42 3.05 -2.31
C ILE A 89 12.37 3.39 -3.45
N ASN A 90 13.60 3.83 -3.12
CA ASN A 90 14.66 3.99 -4.11
C ASN A 90 15.31 2.64 -4.41
N MET A 91 14.95 2.01 -5.51
CA MET A 91 15.45 0.69 -5.90
C MET A 91 16.95 0.68 -6.21
N ASN A 92 17.57 1.82 -6.54
CA ASN A 92 19.02 1.93 -6.71
C ASN A 92 19.80 1.92 -5.39
N SER A 93 19.12 1.96 -4.25
CA SER A 93 19.73 1.93 -2.92
C SER A 93 19.74 0.54 -2.30
N ILE A 94 19.42 -0.51 -3.05
CA ILE A 94 19.53 -1.89 -2.56
C ILE A 94 20.97 -2.13 -2.11
N ASN A 95 21.11 -2.51 -0.85
CA ASN A 95 22.41 -2.73 -0.20
C ASN A 95 22.39 -4.04 0.58
N CYS A 96 23.25 -4.97 0.19
CA CYS A 96 23.45 -6.25 0.88
C CYS A 96 24.30 -6.05 2.14
N THR A 97 23.86 -6.61 3.25
CA THR A 97 24.52 -6.40 4.56
C THR A 97 25.22 -7.64 5.11
N ASP A 98 25.01 -8.81 4.52
CA ASP A 98 25.61 -10.09 4.93
C ASP A 98 26.83 -10.49 4.07
N LEU A 99 27.17 -9.73 3.03
CA LEU A 99 28.33 -9.92 2.17
C LEU A 99 29.25 -8.69 2.18
N VAL A 100 30.52 -8.91 1.82
CA VAL A 100 31.53 -7.85 1.67
C VAL A 100 32.38 -8.08 0.42
N GLY A 101 32.93 -7.00 -0.16
CA GLY A 101 33.82 -7.03 -1.33
C GLY A 101 33.12 -7.54 -2.60
N GLU A 102 33.87 -8.23 -3.45
CA GLU A 102 33.41 -8.68 -4.77
C GLU A 102 32.09 -9.49 -4.76
N PRO A 103 31.86 -10.45 -3.83
CA PRO A 103 30.57 -11.17 -3.77
C PRO A 103 29.36 -10.24 -3.53
N LYS A 104 29.54 -9.20 -2.72
CA LYS A 104 28.52 -8.17 -2.49
C LYS A 104 28.21 -7.40 -3.77
N GLU A 105 29.26 -6.90 -4.44
CA GLU A 105 29.13 -6.13 -5.68
C GLU A 105 28.46 -6.94 -6.80
N GLN A 106 28.79 -8.24 -6.90
CA GLN A 106 28.16 -9.15 -7.85
C GLN A 106 26.66 -9.34 -7.56
N LEU A 107 26.29 -9.57 -6.29
CA LEU A 107 24.90 -9.72 -5.89
C LEU A 107 24.10 -8.43 -6.12
N GLU A 108 24.60 -7.30 -5.66
CA GLU A 108 23.93 -6.01 -5.84
C GLU A 108 23.77 -5.66 -7.32
N GLY A 109 24.85 -5.82 -8.12
CA GLY A 109 24.80 -5.60 -9.57
C GLY A 109 23.76 -6.49 -10.25
N HIS A 110 23.63 -7.76 -9.81
CA HIS A 110 22.62 -8.65 -10.35
C HIS A 110 21.20 -8.24 -9.93
N LEU A 111 20.97 -7.85 -8.67
CA LEU A 111 19.67 -7.36 -8.19
C LEU A 111 19.21 -6.12 -8.95
N LEU A 112 20.15 -5.21 -9.30
CA LEU A 112 19.85 -3.99 -10.03
C LEU A 112 19.60 -4.23 -11.53
N SER A 113 20.09 -5.36 -12.09
CA SER A 113 20.06 -5.67 -13.51
C SER A 113 18.64 -5.92 -14.04
N ASP A 114 18.51 -5.93 -15.38
CA ASP A 114 17.23 -6.19 -16.09
C ASP A 114 16.69 -7.59 -15.82
N ASP A 115 17.57 -8.56 -15.51
CA ASP A 115 17.19 -9.92 -15.17
C ASP A 115 16.45 -10.00 -13.82
N PHE A 116 16.62 -8.99 -12.96
CA PHE A 116 15.99 -8.95 -11.65
C PHE A 116 15.06 -7.73 -11.53
N PHE A 117 15.45 -6.65 -10.84
CA PHE A 117 14.56 -5.49 -10.63
C PHE A 117 14.56 -4.47 -11.78
N GLY A 118 15.59 -4.47 -12.65
CA GLY A 118 15.69 -3.58 -13.80
C GLY A 118 15.68 -2.11 -13.39
N THR A 119 16.45 -1.74 -12.37
CA THR A 119 16.34 -0.43 -11.70
C THR A 119 16.68 0.75 -12.61
N LYS A 120 17.39 0.51 -13.71
CA LYS A 120 17.62 1.51 -14.76
C LYS A 120 16.30 2.02 -15.36
N TYR A 121 15.30 1.17 -15.51
CA TYR A 121 13.99 1.49 -16.08
C TYR A 121 12.91 1.66 -15.01
N TYR A 122 13.11 1.01 -13.87
CA TYR A 122 12.19 0.99 -12.74
C TYR A 122 12.91 1.41 -11.45
N PRO A 123 13.33 2.68 -11.36
CA PRO A 123 14.15 3.16 -10.22
C PRO A 123 13.41 3.23 -8.90
N THR A 124 12.08 3.09 -8.94
CA THR A 124 11.21 3.23 -7.77
C THR A 124 10.27 2.03 -7.67
N ALA A 125 10.07 1.51 -6.45
CA ALA A 125 8.92 0.71 -6.09
C ALA A 125 8.00 1.55 -5.20
N GLU A 126 6.69 1.31 -5.24
CA GLU A 126 5.70 2.15 -4.56
C GLU A 126 4.63 1.31 -3.88
N LEU A 127 4.23 1.71 -2.67
CA LEU A 127 3.07 1.19 -1.97
C LEU A 127 2.09 2.34 -1.77
N GLU A 128 0.90 2.20 -2.35
CA GLU A 128 -0.26 3.04 -2.08
C GLU A 128 -1.17 2.32 -1.06
N ILE A 129 -1.36 2.92 0.11
CA ILE A 129 -2.31 2.46 1.11
C ILE A 129 -3.69 2.99 0.73
N VAL A 130 -4.57 2.10 0.28
CA VAL A 130 -5.94 2.45 -0.16
C VAL A 130 -6.91 2.43 1.02
N LYS A 131 -6.69 1.52 1.98
CA LYS A 131 -7.52 1.38 3.16
C LYS A 131 -6.68 0.93 4.35
N ALA A 132 -6.96 1.52 5.51
CA ALA A 132 -6.43 1.07 6.79
C ALA A 132 -7.60 0.92 7.77
N GLU A 133 -7.76 -0.27 8.33
CA GLU A 133 -8.82 -0.61 9.25
C GLU A 133 -8.21 -1.01 10.60
N LYS A 134 -8.55 -0.28 11.66
CA LYS A 134 -8.08 -0.59 13.01
C LYS A 134 -8.79 -1.83 13.53
N ILE A 135 -8.05 -2.92 13.77
CA ILE A 135 -8.59 -4.20 14.23
C ILE A 135 -8.33 -4.48 15.72
N SER A 136 -7.39 -3.77 16.32
CA SER A 136 -7.18 -3.71 17.77
C SER A 136 -6.47 -2.41 18.16
N ASP A 137 -6.13 -2.19 19.44
CA ASP A 137 -5.60 -0.92 19.94
C ASP A 137 -4.44 -0.34 19.12
N ASP A 138 -3.47 -1.17 18.74
CA ASP A 138 -2.28 -0.74 18.01
C ASP A 138 -2.16 -1.44 16.63
N THR A 139 -3.11 -2.31 16.23
CA THR A 139 -3.01 -3.11 15.02
C THR A 139 -4.03 -2.66 13.97
N TYR A 140 -3.53 -2.48 12.76
CA TYR A 140 -4.31 -2.13 11.58
C TYR A 140 -4.18 -3.22 10.53
N LYS A 141 -5.30 -3.54 9.87
CA LYS A 141 -5.32 -4.26 8.61
C LYS A 141 -5.18 -3.24 7.49
N ILE A 142 -4.13 -3.38 6.71
CA ILE A 142 -3.82 -2.50 5.57
C ILE A 142 -4.19 -3.22 4.28
N GLU A 143 -4.88 -2.53 3.40
CA GLU A 143 -5.14 -2.95 2.02
C GLU A 143 -4.58 -1.87 1.09
N GLY A 144 -3.83 -2.27 0.08
CA GLY A 144 -3.15 -1.32 -0.80
C GLY A 144 -2.77 -1.91 -2.14
N ILE A 145 -2.09 -1.10 -2.94
CA ILE A 145 -1.54 -1.45 -4.24
C ILE A 145 -0.03 -1.29 -4.16
N ILE A 146 0.71 -2.38 -4.42
CA ILE A 146 2.17 -2.33 -4.53
C ILE A 146 2.60 -2.39 -5.99
N GLU A 147 3.50 -1.50 -6.40
CA GLU A 147 4.13 -1.50 -7.70
C GLU A 147 5.61 -1.86 -7.58
N ILE A 148 6.03 -2.92 -8.28
CA ILE A 148 7.42 -3.37 -8.39
C ILE A 148 7.70 -3.67 -9.86
N LYS A 149 8.81 -3.17 -10.39
CA LYS A 149 9.23 -3.39 -11.80
C LYS A 149 8.11 -3.04 -12.80
N GLY A 150 7.34 -1.96 -12.53
CA GLY A 150 6.23 -1.50 -13.37
C GLY A 150 4.97 -2.37 -13.33
N VAL A 151 4.90 -3.35 -12.43
CA VAL A 151 3.72 -4.22 -12.27
C VAL A 151 3.02 -3.90 -10.97
N LYS A 152 1.72 -3.60 -11.06
CA LYS A 152 0.86 -3.32 -9.89
C LYS A 152 0.15 -4.59 -9.42
N ARG A 153 0.07 -4.77 -8.10
CA ARG A 153 -0.66 -5.87 -7.44
C ARG A 153 -1.32 -5.38 -6.17
N ASP A 154 -2.49 -5.91 -5.89
CA ASP A 154 -3.14 -5.74 -4.59
C ASP A 154 -2.34 -6.46 -3.52
N ILE A 155 -2.23 -5.85 -2.35
CA ILE A 155 -1.58 -6.40 -1.17
C ILE A 155 -2.43 -6.14 0.07
N ALA A 156 -2.42 -7.10 1.00
CA ALA A 156 -3.02 -6.93 2.31
C ALA A 156 -2.07 -7.48 3.38
N PHE A 157 -1.89 -6.72 4.46
CA PHE A 157 -1.03 -7.09 5.57
C PHE A 157 -1.47 -6.40 6.86
N ASN A 158 -0.93 -6.84 8.00
CA ASN A 158 -1.15 -6.16 9.27
C ASN A 158 0.03 -5.27 9.61
N ALA A 159 -0.26 -4.08 10.15
CA ALA A 159 0.73 -3.15 10.68
C ALA A 159 0.44 -2.83 12.14
N ASN A 160 1.49 -2.76 12.96
CA ASN A 160 1.39 -2.22 14.32
C ASN A 160 1.74 -0.73 14.28
N ILE A 161 0.82 0.14 14.74
CA ILE A 161 0.96 1.60 14.65
C ILE A 161 0.78 2.19 16.04
N LYS A 162 1.85 2.75 16.59
CA LYS A 162 1.88 3.29 17.94
C LYS A 162 2.97 4.34 18.11
N ASN A 163 2.65 5.44 18.81
CA ASN A 163 3.61 6.45 19.25
C ASN A 163 4.51 6.98 18.11
N GLY A 164 3.93 7.32 16.97
CA GLY A 164 4.68 7.85 15.82
C GLY A 164 5.50 6.80 15.04
N ILE A 165 5.26 5.50 15.28
CA ILE A 165 5.97 4.41 14.60
C ILE A 165 4.96 3.42 14.05
N ALA A 166 5.07 3.08 12.76
CA ALA A 166 4.39 1.98 12.13
C ALA A 166 5.38 0.86 11.80
N LYS A 167 5.03 -0.40 12.12
CA LYS A 167 5.84 -1.60 11.83
C LYS A 167 5.01 -2.63 11.11
N ALA A 168 5.58 -3.25 10.09
CA ALA A 168 4.95 -4.33 9.34
C ALA A 168 5.99 -5.33 8.83
N ASP A 169 5.61 -6.60 8.79
CA ASP A 169 6.34 -7.65 8.10
C ASP A 169 5.51 -8.13 6.92
N LEU A 170 6.11 -8.14 5.73
CA LEU A 170 5.45 -8.50 4.48
C LEU A 170 6.19 -9.66 3.81
N VAL A 171 5.43 -10.51 3.12
CA VAL A 171 5.96 -11.52 2.21
C VAL A 171 5.56 -11.14 0.80
N ILE A 172 6.54 -11.00 -0.08
CA ILE A 172 6.34 -10.61 -1.47
C ILE A 172 6.75 -11.78 -2.37
N ASP A 173 5.83 -12.20 -3.24
CA ASP A 173 6.10 -13.17 -4.30
C ASP A 173 6.56 -12.43 -5.56
N ARG A 174 7.88 -12.47 -5.82
CA ARG A 174 8.53 -11.78 -6.95
C ARG A 174 8.07 -12.28 -8.32
N SER A 175 7.58 -13.51 -8.39
CA SER A 175 7.10 -14.09 -9.66
C SER A 175 5.91 -13.30 -10.23
N LYS A 176 5.10 -12.71 -9.36
CA LYS A 176 3.96 -11.85 -9.73
C LYS A 176 4.36 -10.51 -10.34
N PHE A 177 5.64 -10.13 -10.26
CA PHE A 177 6.21 -8.87 -10.77
C PHE A 177 7.18 -9.08 -11.94
N ASN A 178 7.05 -10.21 -12.67
CA ASN A 178 7.90 -10.56 -13.80
C ASN A 178 9.41 -10.67 -13.46
N ILE A 179 9.76 -10.97 -12.22
CA ILE A 179 11.12 -11.25 -11.77
C ILE A 179 11.32 -12.76 -11.82
N LYS A 180 11.89 -13.25 -12.93
CA LYS A 180 11.89 -14.68 -13.28
C LYS A 180 13.18 -15.39 -12.95
N TYR A 181 14.30 -14.68 -12.82
CA TYR A 181 15.62 -15.28 -12.68
C TYR A 181 15.69 -16.30 -11.53
N GLY A 182 16.11 -17.53 -11.85
CA GLY A 182 16.24 -18.62 -10.88
C GLY A 182 14.95 -19.05 -10.18
N SER A 183 13.78 -18.70 -10.72
CA SER A 183 12.48 -19.02 -10.15
C SER A 183 11.99 -20.40 -10.59
N GLY A 184 11.65 -21.27 -9.61
CA GLY A 184 11.04 -22.57 -9.87
C GLY A 184 9.65 -22.49 -10.49
N THR A 185 8.98 -21.33 -10.44
CA THR A 185 7.70 -21.10 -11.10
C THR A 185 7.85 -21.00 -12.63
N PHE A 186 9.00 -20.55 -13.14
CA PHE A 186 9.22 -20.31 -14.56
C PHE A 186 10.19 -21.32 -15.19
N PHE A 187 11.07 -21.94 -14.41
CA PHE A 187 12.12 -22.83 -14.93
C PHE A 187 12.17 -24.16 -14.17
N GLU A 188 12.32 -25.23 -14.90
CA GLU A 188 12.53 -26.58 -14.36
C GLU A 188 14.02 -26.89 -14.19
N ASN A 189 14.34 -27.88 -13.38
CA ASN A 189 15.69 -28.43 -13.21
C ASN A 189 16.76 -27.45 -12.73
N LEU A 190 16.37 -26.46 -11.94
CA LEU A 190 17.29 -25.45 -11.40
C LEU A 190 18.26 -26.01 -10.35
N GLY A 191 17.86 -27.08 -9.62
CA GLY A 191 18.66 -27.66 -8.54
C GLY A 191 19.08 -26.59 -7.51
N ASP A 192 20.36 -26.59 -7.17
CA ASP A 192 20.93 -25.64 -6.18
C ASP A 192 20.93 -24.15 -6.63
N LYS A 193 20.61 -23.90 -7.92
CA LYS A 193 20.51 -22.53 -8.46
C LYS A 193 19.13 -21.91 -8.21
N MET A 194 18.18 -22.65 -7.68
CA MET A 194 16.83 -22.15 -7.44
C MET A 194 16.85 -21.09 -6.34
N ILE A 195 16.21 -19.96 -6.63
CA ILE A 195 15.93 -18.87 -5.70
C ILE A 195 14.42 -18.92 -5.41
N TYR A 196 14.05 -18.95 -4.14
CA TYR A 196 12.63 -18.92 -3.77
C TYR A 196 11.95 -17.65 -4.28
N ASP A 197 10.68 -17.78 -4.66
CA ASP A 197 9.94 -16.66 -5.20
C ASP A 197 9.49 -15.68 -4.12
N GLU A 198 9.35 -16.14 -2.89
CA GLU A 198 9.01 -15.31 -1.75
C GLU A 198 10.25 -14.68 -1.12
N PHE A 199 10.17 -13.37 -0.86
CA PHE A 199 11.11 -12.66 -0.01
C PHE A 199 10.38 -11.86 1.07
N ASN A 200 11.03 -11.70 2.22
CA ASN A 200 10.45 -11.04 3.38
C ASN A 200 10.94 -9.58 3.44
N LEU A 201 10.04 -8.70 3.81
CA LEU A 201 10.35 -7.30 4.14
C LEU A 201 9.97 -7.03 5.58
N SER A 202 10.89 -6.46 6.36
CA SER A 202 10.59 -5.88 7.67
C SER A 202 10.68 -4.36 7.56
N VAL A 203 9.54 -3.70 7.78
CA VAL A 203 9.37 -2.27 7.55
C VAL A 203 9.16 -1.55 8.88
N VAL A 204 9.88 -0.47 9.07
CA VAL A 204 9.69 0.48 10.18
C VAL A 204 9.56 1.87 9.58
N ILE A 205 8.44 2.53 9.84
CA ILE A 205 8.13 3.90 9.41
C ILE A 205 7.97 4.75 10.67
N ALA A 206 8.84 5.75 10.84
CA ALA A 206 8.67 6.79 11.84
C ALA A 206 8.00 8.01 11.20
N TYR A 207 6.97 8.58 11.85
CA TYR A 207 6.25 9.75 11.36
C TYR A 207 6.07 10.79 12.45
N GLU A 208 5.86 12.04 12.07
CA GLU A 208 5.66 13.14 13.01
C GLU A 208 4.32 12.98 13.76
N ASN A 209 4.36 13.24 15.07
CA ASN A 209 3.16 13.17 15.93
C ASN A 209 2.35 14.47 15.88
#